data_2be5e326919e1132845b6b0041458a7d
#
_entry.id   2be5e326919e1132845b6b0041458a7d
#
_cell.length_a   1.000
_cell.length_b   1.000
_cell.length_c   1.000
_cell.angle_alpha   90.00
_cell.angle_beta   90.00
_cell.angle_gamma   90.00
#
_symmetry.space_group_name_H-M   'P 1'
#
loop_
_entity.id
_entity.type
_entity.pdbx_description
1 polymer ?
#
loop_
_entity_poly.entity_id
_entity_poly.type
_entity_poly.pdbx_seq_one_letter_code
_entity_poly.pdbx_strand_id
1 'polypeptide(L)'
;MKKNTLAALILTTLAAGQLTSLQAHAAGQLNVWEDIKKSAGIKTAVSDFEKQYNVKVNLQEMPYAQQLEKLRLDGPAGIGPDVLVIPNDQLGGAVVQGLLSPLSVDQAKQDAFTPASINAFRMDNALYGIPKAVETLVLIYNKDLIDKPLDSLQAWLDYSKTQREQNKYGLLA
;
A
#
# COMPACT_ATOMS: atom_id res chain seq x y z
N MET A 1 -16.52 -20.14 -77.33
CA MET A 1 -17.22 -19.07 -76.66
C MET A 1 -17.78 -19.62 -75.35
N LYS A 2 -17.53 -19.03 -74.21
CA LYS A 2 -17.89 -19.34 -72.82
C LYS A 2 -16.70 -19.72 -71.92
N LYS A 3 -15.84 -18.76 -71.58
CA LYS A 3 -14.85 -18.89 -70.49
C LYS A 3 -14.60 -17.59 -69.68
N ASN A 4 -15.47 -16.58 -69.73
CA ASN A 4 -15.19 -15.28 -69.13
C ASN A 4 -16.25 -14.79 -68.06
N THR A 5 -17.09 -15.66 -67.49
CA THR A 5 -18.12 -15.25 -66.57
C THR A 5 -17.95 -15.75 -65.13
N LEU A 6 -16.80 -16.43 -64.84
CA LEU A 6 -16.54 -16.95 -63.48
C LEU A 6 -15.54 -16.12 -62.66
N ALA A 7 -14.91 -15.12 -63.27
CA ALA A 7 -13.89 -14.30 -62.57
C ALA A 7 -14.43 -13.04 -61.92
N ALA A 8 -15.70 -12.69 -62.16
CA ALA A 8 -16.29 -11.43 -61.61
C ALA A 8 -17.02 -11.58 -60.28
N LEU A 9 -17.19 -12.81 -59.76
CA LEU A 9 -17.97 -13.05 -58.54
C LEU A 9 -17.13 -13.27 -57.27
N ILE A 10 -15.78 -13.29 -57.39
CA ILE A 10 -14.89 -13.53 -56.24
C ILE A 10 -14.31 -12.22 -55.63
N LEU A 11 -14.48 -11.08 -56.30
CA LEU A 11 -13.88 -9.80 -55.85
C LEU A 11 -14.77 -8.94 -55.00
N THR A 12 -16.02 -9.33 -54.71
CA THR A 12 -16.98 -8.52 -53.95
C THR A 12 -17.21 -8.95 -52.50
N THR A 13 -16.51 -10.00 -52.02
CA THR A 13 -16.69 -10.48 -50.64
C THR A 13 -15.53 -10.16 -49.68
N LEU A 14 -14.50 -9.41 -50.13
CA LEU A 14 -13.36 -9.06 -49.28
C LEU A 14 -13.39 -7.66 -48.67
N ALA A 15 -14.49 -6.89 -48.84
CA ALA A 15 -14.57 -5.49 -48.37
C ALA A 15 -15.47 -5.29 -47.15
N ALA A 16 -15.97 -6.34 -46.51
CA ALA A 16 -16.89 -6.24 -45.38
C ALA A 16 -16.34 -6.83 -44.04
N GLY A 17 -15.03 -6.92 -43.88
CA GLY A 17 -14.38 -7.56 -42.72
C GLY A 17 -13.50 -6.65 -41.89
N GLN A 18 -13.62 -5.33 -41.96
CA GLN A 18 -13.05 -4.41 -40.96
C GLN A 18 -14.02 -4.28 -39.79
N LEU A 19 -14.32 -5.41 -39.13
CA LEU A 19 -14.78 -5.35 -37.76
C LEU A 19 -13.60 -4.78 -36.95
N THR A 20 -13.67 -3.48 -36.68
CA THR A 20 -12.90 -2.88 -35.60
C THR A 20 -13.19 -3.72 -34.37
N SER A 21 -12.26 -4.59 -34.01
CA SER A 21 -12.21 -5.18 -32.69
C SER A 21 -12.04 -4.00 -31.75
N LEU A 22 -13.13 -3.47 -31.22
CA LEU A 22 -13.11 -2.80 -29.94
C LEU A 22 -12.50 -3.83 -28.99
N GLN A 23 -11.20 -3.70 -28.77
CA GLN A 23 -10.57 -4.37 -27.63
C GLN A 23 -11.28 -3.80 -26.42
N ALA A 24 -12.31 -4.50 -25.97
CA ALA A 24 -12.76 -4.36 -24.62
C ALA A 24 -11.52 -4.69 -23.77
N HIS A 25 -10.82 -3.66 -23.29
CA HIS A 25 -9.84 -3.86 -22.25
C HIS A 25 -10.62 -4.53 -21.13
N ALA A 26 -10.33 -5.79 -20.90
CA ALA A 26 -10.85 -6.48 -19.73
C ALA A 26 -10.50 -5.58 -18.56
N ALA A 27 -11.51 -5.12 -17.82
CA ALA A 27 -11.29 -4.31 -16.65
C ALA A 27 -10.33 -5.10 -15.74
N GLY A 28 -9.15 -4.60 -15.52
CA GLY A 28 -8.17 -5.22 -14.64
C GLY A 28 -8.76 -5.32 -13.23
N GLN A 29 -8.26 -6.22 -12.43
CA GLN A 29 -8.60 -6.31 -11.01
C GLN A 29 -7.33 -6.14 -10.21
N LEU A 30 -7.41 -5.36 -9.13
CA LEU A 30 -6.36 -5.21 -8.12
C LEU A 30 -6.86 -5.77 -6.79
N ASN A 31 -6.04 -6.61 -6.17
CA ASN A 31 -6.24 -7.07 -4.80
C ASN A 31 -5.44 -6.18 -3.86
N VAL A 32 -6.14 -5.50 -2.96
CA VAL A 32 -5.54 -4.57 -2.01
C VAL A 32 -5.80 -5.06 -0.58
N TRP A 33 -4.73 -5.26 0.18
CA TRP A 33 -4.83 -5.59 1.58
C TRP A 33 -4.62 -4.36 2.44
N GLU A 34 -5.61 -4.05 3.24
CA GLU A 34 -5.61 -2.94 4.18
C GLU A 34 -5.60 -3.45 5.62
N ASP A 35 -5.16 -2.63 6.55
CA ASP A 35 -5.25 -2.96 7.97
C ASP A 35 -6.71 -2.97 8.45
N ILE A 36 -6.96 -3.77 9.50
CA ILE A 36 -8.30 -3.92 10.08
C ILE A 36 -8.88 -2.57 10.51
N LYS A 37 -10.16 -2.35 10.16
CA LYS A 37 -10.92 -1.12 10.43
C LYS A 37 -10.35 0.15 9.77
N LYS A 38 -9.45 -0.01 8.79
CA LYS A 38 -8.86 1.13 8.05
C LYS A 38 -9.41 1.30 6.64
N SER A 39 -10.08 0.30 6.08
CA SER A 39 -10.63 0.35 4.71
C SER A 39 -11.61 1.52 4.50
N ALA A 40 -12.37 1.90 5.53
CA ALA A 40 -13.31 3.00 5.45
C ALA A 40 -12.66 4.32 5.01
N GLY A 41 -11.41 4.58 5.46
CA GLY A 41 -10.67 5.80 5.13
C GLY A 41 -10.24 5.92 3.68
N ILE A 42 -10.16 4.80 2.94
CA ILE A 42 -9.71 4.80 1.53
C ILE A 42 -10.82 4.47 0.53
N LYS A 43 -12.05 4.19 0.98
CA LYS A 43 -13.16 3.79 0.08
C LYS A 43 -13.45 4.80 -1.02
N THR A 44 -13.41 6.09 -0.71
CA THR A 44 -13.63 7.13 -1.72
C THR A 44 -12.52 7.12 -2.77
N ALA A 45 -11.26 7.07 -2.34
CA ALA A 45 -10.11 7.00 -3.25
C ALA A 45 -10.15 5.73 -4.13
N VAL A 46 -10.53 4.59 -3.56
CA VAL A 46 -10.74 3.35 -4.31
C VAL A 46 -11.82 3.53 -5.38
N SER A 47 -12.98 4.09 -5.01
CA SER A 47 -14.08 4.32 -5.96
C SER A 47 -13.68 5.26 -7.11
N ASP A 48 -12.93 6.32 -6.81
CA ASP A 48 -12.46 7.26 -7.81
C ASP A 48 -11.40 6.63 -8.73
N PHE A 49 -10.51 5.82 -8.18
CA PHE A 49 -9.53 5.04 -8.92
C PHE A 49 -10.21 4.04 -9.88
N GLU A 50 -11.21 3.29 -9.40
CA GLU A 50 -11.97 2.35 -10.23
C GLU A 50 -12.61 3.05 -11.43
N LYS A 51 -13.21 4.23 -11.22
CA LYS A 51 -13.83 5.03 -12.29
C LYS A 51 -12.80 5.58 -13.27
N GLN A 52 -11.69 6.11 -12.75
CA GLN A 52 -10.66 6.77 -13.56
C GLN A 52 -9.91 5.79 -14.46
N TYR A 53 -9.61 4.60 -13.94
CA TYR A 53 -8.75 3.62 -14.63
C TYR A 53 -9.51 2.41 -15.17
N ASN A 54 -10.82 2.34 -14.99
CA ASN A 54 -11.66 1.19 -15.36
C ASN A 54 -11.09 -0.15 -14.83
N VAL A 55 -10.69 -0.14 -13.56
CA VAL A 55 -10.09 -1.28 -12.84
C VAL A 55 -10.96 -1.58 -11.62
N LYS A 56 -11.22 -2.84 -11.33
CA LYS A 56 -11.90 -3.26 -10.13
C LYS A 56 -10.91 -3.42 -8.97
N VAL A 57 -11.24 -2.88 -7.80
CA VAL A 57 -10.40 -3.04 -6.59
C VAL A 57 -11.10 -3.98 -5.60
N ASN A 58 -10.47 -5.11 -5.33
CA ASN A 58 -10.87 -6.03 -4.28
C ASN A 58 -10.15 -5.64 -2.99
N LEU A 59 -10.82 -4.88 -2.13
CA LEU A 59 -10.28 -4.38 -0.88
C LEU A 59 -10.58 -5.36 0.25
N GLN A 60 -9.54 -5.94 0.85
CA GLN A 60 -9.64 -6.89 1.96
C GLN A 60 -8.96 -6.31 3.20
N GLU A 61 -9.54 -6.56 4.38
CA GLU A 61 -8.94 -6.17 5.65
C GLU A 61 -8.28 -7.36 6.32
N MET A 62 -7.04 -7.17 6.79
CA MET A 62 -6.34 -8.09 7.68
C MET A 62 -5.33 -7.33 8.53
N PRO A 63 -4.92 -7.86 9.70
CA PRO A 63 -3.91 -7.21 10.52
C PRO A 63 -2.62 -6.94 9.72
N TYR A 64 -2.16 -5.68 9.69
CA TYR A 64 -0.97 -5.29 8.92
C TYR A 64 0.27 -6.12 9.30
N ALA A 65 0.40 -6.50 10.56
CA ALA A 65 1.52 -7.33 11.04
C ALA A 65 1.55 -8.75 10.41
N GLN A 66 0.43 -9.23 9.88
CA GLN A 66 0.32 -10.56 9.26
C GLN A 66 0.43 -10.52 7.73
N GLN A 67 0.32 -9.34 7.12
CA GLN A 67 0.23 -9.21 5.66
C GLN A 67 1.47 -9.74 4.94
N LEU A 68 2.67 -9.43 5.44
CA LEU A 68 3.90 -9.88 4.81
C LEU A 68 4.09 -11.41 4.90
N GLU A 69 3.73 -12.01 6.04
CA GLU A 69 3.80 -13.46 6.19
C GLU A 69 2.80 -14.16 5.26
N LYS A 70 1.59 -13.62 5.17
CA LYS A 70 0.60 -14.15 4.24
C LYS A 70 1.03 -13.98 2.78
N LEU A 71 1.67 -12.86 2.42
CA LEU A 71 2.23 -12.67 1.07
C LEU A 71 3.28 -13.72 0.71
N ARG A 72 4.13 -14.13 1.67
CA ARG A 72 5.10 -15.22 1.45
C ARG A 72 4.44 -16.53 1.05
N LEU A 73 3.28 -16.82 1.63
CA LEU A 73 2.54 -18.05 1.36
C LEU A 73 1.72 -17.95 0.08
N ASP A 74 0.99 -16.86 -0.09
CA ASP A 74 0.01 -16.68 -1.16
C ASP A 74 0.64 -16.18 -2.48
N GLY A 75 1.70 -15.38 -2.38
CA GLY A 75 2.37 -14.78 -3.54
C GLY A 75 2.82 -15.80 -4.59
N PRO A 76 3.57 -16.84 -4.23
CA PRO A 76 3.99 -17.88 -5.17
C PRO A 76 2.82 -18.64 -5.83
N ALA A 77 1.67 -18.69 -5.17
CA ALA A 77 0.45 -19.31 -5.72
C ALA A 77 -0.36 -18.34 -6.61
N GLY A 78 0.08 -17.09 -6.76
CA GLY A 78 -0.62 -16.09 -7.56
C GLY A 78 -1.93 -15.57 -6.95
N ILE A 79 -2.16 -15.79 -5.65
CA ILE A 79 -3.36 -15.36 -4.92
C ILE A 79 -3.06 -14.29 -3.88
N GLY A 80 -1.84 -13.75 -3.88
CA GLY A 80 -1.43 -12.63 -3.05
C GLY A 80 -2.05 -11.29 -3.49
N PRO A 81 -1.80 -10.20 -2.74
CA PRO A 81 -2.25 -8.87 -3.09
C PRO A 81 -1.32 -8.23 -4.13
N ASP A 82 -1.87 -7.26 -4.88
CA ASP A 82 -1.09 -6.34 -5.71
C ASP A 82 -0.57 -5.16 -4.89
N VAL A 83 -1.30 -4.80 -3.82
CA VAL A 83 -0.94 -3.73 -2.88
C VAL A 83 -1.22 -4.18 -1.45
N LEU A 84 -0.29 -3.90 -0.54
CA LEU A 84 -0.44 -4.22 0.88
C LEU A 84 0.12 -3.12 1.78
N VAL A 85 -0.24 -3.17 3.06
CA VAL A 85 0.26 -2.26 4.09
C VAL A 85 1.23 -3.01 5.00
N ILE A 86 2.48 -2.55 5.06
CA ILE A 86 3.49 -3.09 5.97
C ILE A 86 4.20 -1.97 6.74
N PRO A 87 4.69 -2.23 7.94
CA PRO A 87 5.59 -1.31 8.62
C PRO A 87 6.95 -1.26 7.89
N ASN A 88 7.60 -0.10 7.93
CA ASN A 88 8.83 0.13 7.17
C ASN A 88 10.04 -0.71 7.64
N ASP A 89 10.06 -1.15 8.88
CA ASP A 89 11.10 -2.03 9.42
C ASP A 89 11.10 -3.44 8.77
N GLN A 90 10.00 -3.85 8.16
CA GLN A 90 9.90 -5.09 7.39
C GLN A 90 10.35 -4.96 5.92
N LEU A 91 10.58 -3.73 5.44
CA LEU A 91 10.90 -3.47 4.04
C LEU A 91 12.12 -4.26 3.56
N GLY A 92 13.22 -4.17 4.28
CA GLY A 92 14.49 -4.81 3.89
C GLY A 92 14.33 -6.31 3.70
N GLY A 93 13.68 -6.99 4.64
CA GLY A 93 13.41 -8.41 4.54
C GLY A 93 12.49 -8.78 3.37
N ALA A 94 11.48 -7.95 3.09
CA ALA A 94 10.55 -8.17 1.99
C ALA A 94 11.23 -8.00 0.61
N VAL A 95 12.09 -6.99 0.47
CA VAL A 95 12.83 -6.73 -0.77
C VAL A 95 13.84 -7.85 -1.05
N VAL A 96 14.63 -8.27 -0.06
CA VAL A 96 15.61 -9.37 -0.22
C VAL A 96 14.95 -10.68 -0.60
N GLN A 97 13.72 -10.91 -0.16
CA GLN A 97 12.94 -12.10 -0.52
C GLN A 97 12.21 -11.97 -1.87
N GLY A 98 12.34 -10.84 -2.56
CA GLY A 98 11.67 -10.62 -3.85
C GLY A 98 10.15 -10.48 -3.75
N LEU A 99 9.63 -10.10 -2.58
CA LEU A 99 8.19 -9.97 -2.34
C LEU A 99 7.63 -8.61 -2.78
N LEU A 100 8.49 -7.63 -2.98
CA LEU A 100 8.13 -6.27 -3.38
C LEU A 100 8.84 -5.88 -4.66
N SER A 101 8.14 -5.17 -5.53
CA SER A 101 8.71 -4.58 -6.74
C SER A 101 9.03 -3.10 -6.53
N PRO A 102 10.09 -2.58 -7.15
CA PRO A 102 10.40 -1.16 -7.10
C PRO A 102 9.30 -0.34 -7.78
N LEU A 103 9.02 0.83 -7.23
CA LEU A 103 8.03 1.77 -7.72
C LEU A 103 8.68 2.89 -8.52
N SER A 104 8.08 3.24 -9.65
CA SER A 104 8.38 4.47 -10.39
C SER A 104 7.36 5.53 -9.99
N VAL A 105 7.79 6.53 -9.20
CA VAL A 105 6.94 7.61 -8.69
C VAL A 105 7.58 8.94 -9.03
N ASP A 106 6.81 9.83 -9.63
CA ASP A 106 7.27 11.17 -10.01
C ASP A 106 7.80 11.95 -8.80
N GLN A 107 8.87 12.72 -8.98
CA GLN A 107 9.48 13.49 -7.90
C GLN A 107 8.48 14.40 -7.20
N ALA A 108 7.61 15.08 -7.94
CA ALA A 108 6.59 15.95 -7.36
C ALA A 108 5.63 15.23 -6.40
N LYS A 109 5.34 13.95 -6.66
CA LYS A 109 4.55 13.12 -5.73
C LYS A 109 5.36 12.70 -4.50
N GLN A 110 6.66 12.46 -4.67
CA GLN A 110 7.53 12.12 -3.55
C GLN A 110 7.74 13.35 -2.63
N ASP A 111 7.82 14.54 -3.18
CA ASP A 111 8.01 15.81 -2.44
C ASP A 111 6.78 16.19 -1.57
N ALA A 112 5.63 15.54 -1.79
CA ALA A 112 4.47 15.68 -0.92
C ALA A 112 4.67 15.03 0.47
N PHE A 113 5.71 14.21 0.64
CA PHE A 113 6.03 13.53 1.89
C PHE A 113 7.25 14.17 2.56
N THR A 114 7.37 14.01 3.88
CA THR A 114 8.60 14.41 4.56
C THR A 114 9.77 13.53 4.10
N PRO A 115 11.00 14.07 3.99
CA PRO A 115 12.17 13.28 3.60
C PRO A 115 12.36 12.02 4.45
N ALA A 116 12.10 12.10 5.76
CA ALA A 116 12.21 10.96 6.66
C ALA A 116 11.21 9.85 6.30
N SER A 117 9.95 10.21 6.02
CA SER A 117 8.90 9.22 5.74
C SER A 117 9.10 8.54 4.37
N ILE A 118 9.40 9.29 3.32
CA ILE A 118 9.58 8.67 1.98
C ILE A 118 10.88 7.85 1.90
N ASN A 119 11.96 8.31 2.54
CA ASN A 119 13.24 7.59 2.54
C ASN A 119 13.19 6.29 3.35
N ALA A 120 12.28 6.16 4.31
CA ALA A 120 12.06 4.92 5.04
C ALA A 120 11.61 3.74 4.15
N PHE A 121 11.14 4.03 2.93
CA PHE A 121 10.74 3.03 1.93
C PHE A 121 11.73 2.88 0.77
N ARG A 122 12.98 3.37 0.95
CA ARG A 122 14.06 3.19 -0.03
C ARG A 122 15.04 2.10 0.40
N MET A 123 15.46 1.33 -0.59
CA MET A 123 16.55 0.39 -0.48
C MET A 123 17.35 0.42 -1.80
N ASP A 124 18.68 0.52 -1.73
CA ASP A 124 19.59 0.57 -2.88
C ASP A 124 19.16 1.62 -3.95
N ASN A 125 18.79 2.82 -3.49
CA ASN A 125 18.27 3.93 -4.30
C ASN A 125 16.90 3.69 -4.99
N ALA A 126 16.30 2.52 -4.87
CA ALA A 126 14.97 2.24 -5.37
C ALA A 126 13.90 2.50 -4.28
N LEU A 127 12.73 2.96 -4.69
CA LEU A 127 11.56 3.16 -3.83
C LEU A 127 10.66 1.92 -3.92
N TYR A 128 10.26 1.35 -2.79
CA TYR A 128 9.42 0.14 -2.74
C TYR A 128 8.06 0.35 -2.08
N GLY A 129 7.81 1.54 -1.56
CA GLY A 129 6.55 1.87 -0.92
C GLY A 129 6.32 3.37 -0.82
N ILE A 130 5.07 3.73 -0.55
CA ILE A 130 4.65 5.11 -0.30
C ILE A 130 4.16 5.20 1.15
N PRO A 131 4.58 6.22 1.92
CA PRO A 131 4.13 6.40 3.28
C PRO A 131 2.62 6.59 3.33
N LYS A 132 1.92 5.78 4.13
CA LYS A 132 0.50 5.94 4.40
C LYS A 132 0.27 6.71 5.69
N ALA A 133 1.07 6.43 6.70
CA ALA A 133 1.04 7.08 8.02
C ALA A 133 2.46 7.11 8.60
N VAL A 134 2.68 8.02 9.53
CA VAL A 134 3.88 8.07 10.37
C VAL A 134 3.45 7.82 11.81
N GLU A 135 4.04 6.82 12.43
CA GLU A 135 3.82 6.48 13.82
C GLU A 135 5.12 6.68 14.60
N THR A 136 5.02 7.11 15.84
CA THR A 136 6.17 7.29 16.72
C THR A 136 5.80 7.00 18.15
N LEU A 137 6.80 6.64 18.94
CA LEU A 137 6.65 6.56 20.38
C LEU A 137 6.60 7.97 20.98
N VAL A 138 5.68 8.19 21.88
CA VAL A 138 5.52 9.46 22.59
C VAL A 138 5.41 9.22 24.10
N LEU A 139 5.92 10.14 24.88
CA LEU A 139 5.70 10.18 26.31
C LEU A 139 4.50 11.10 26.59
N ILE A 140 3.45 10.52 27.15
CA ILE A 140 2.27 11.27 27.58
C ILE A 140 2.34 11.42 29.09
N TYR A 141 2.14 12.64 29.60
CA TYR A 141 2.10 12.89 31.02
C TYR A 141 0.82 13.63 31.42
N ASN A 142 0.35 13.35 32.63
CA ASN A 142 -0.81 14.03 33.22
C ASN A 142 -0.35 15.34 33.86
N LYS A 143 -0.87 16.48 33.39
CA LYS A 143 -0.53 17.81 33.89
C LYS A 143 -1.03 18.06 35.30
N ASP A 144 -2.05 17.35 35.79
CA ASP A 144 -2.53 17.45 37.17
C ASP A 144 -1.57 16.78 38.19
N LEU A 145 -0.64 15.94 37.68
CA LEU A 145 0.34 15.23 38.50
C LEU A 145 1.76 15.79 38.36
N ILE A 146 2.09 16.33 37.20
CA ILE A 146 3.41 16.87 36.87
C ILE A 146 3.20 18.13 36.02
N ASP A 147 3.65 19.29 36.48
CA ASP A 147 3.47 20.57 35.78
C ASP A 147 4.15 20.63 34.41
N LYS A 148 5.30 20.00 34.28
CA LYS A 148 6.11 19.93 33.04
C LYS A 148 6.77 18.59 32.88
N PRO A 149 7.07 18.17 31.62
CA PRO A 149 7.81 16.95 31.39
C PRO A 149 9.16 16.96 32.11
N LEU A 150 9.58 15.81 32.61
CA LEU A 150 10.91 15.65 33.19
C LEU A 150 11.94 15.52 32.09
N ASP A 151 13.13 16.11 32.29
CA ASP A 151 14.12 16.35 31.23
C ASP A 151 14.94 15.10 30.85
N SER A 152 14.82 14.01 31.63
CA SER A 152 15.60 12.79 31.36
C SER A 152 14.85 11.53 31.78
N LEU A 153 15.25 10.40 31.18
CA LEU A 153 14.74 9.09 31.59
C LEU A 153 15.05 8.82 33.08
N GLN A 154 16.22 9.22 33.57
CA GLN A 154 16.59 9.04 34.97
C GLN A 154 15.62 9.79 35.91
N ALA A 155 15.26 11.04 35.57
CA ALA A 155 14.31 11.81 36.35
C ALA A 155 12.91 11.14 36.37
N TRP A 156 12.48 10.55 35.23
CA TRP A 156 11.23 9.77 35.16
C TRP A 156 11.29 8.51 36.04
N LEU A 157 12.42 7.81 36.05
CA LEU A 157 12.61 6.62 36.89
C LEU A 157 12.61 6.96 38.36
N ASP A 158 13.26 8.05 38.76
CA ASP A 158 13.30 8.50 40.15
C ASP A 158 11.91 8.99 40.64
N TYR A 159 11.20 9.74 39.80
CA TYR A 159 9.81 10.07 40.03
C TYR A 159 8.93 8.82 40.21
N SER A 160 9.12 7.82 39.34
CA SER A 160 8.37 6.56 39.41
C SER A 160 8.63 5.80 40.71
N LYS A 161 9.88 5.80 41.24
CA LYS A 161 10.21 5.21 42.55
C LYS A 161 9.46 5.91 43.66
N THR A 162 9.49 7.25 43.68
CA THR A 162 8.79 8.05 44.70
C THR A 162 7.27 7.80 44.66
N GLN A 163 6.67 7.71 43.50
CA GLN A 163 5.24 7.40 43.35
C GLN A 163 4.90 6.01 43.87
N ARG A 164 5.78 5.02 43.63
CA ARG A 164 5.60 3.64 44.10
C ARG A 164 5.59 3.54 45.63
N GLU A 165 6.37 4.34 46.35
CA GLU A 165 6.36 4.43 47.79
C GLU A 165 4.99 4.88 48.33
N GLN A 166 4.21 5.59 47.49
CA GLN A 166 2.84 6.02 47.77
C GLN A 166 1.76 5.09 47.20
N ASN A 167 2.13 3.88 46.75
CA ASN A 167 1.26 2.95 46.04
C ASN A 167 0.65 3.52 44.75
N LYS A 168 1.39 4.39 44.03
CA LYS A 168 0.99 4.98 42.75
C LYS A 168 1.96 4.57 41.66
N TYR A 169 1.53 4.71 40.39
CA TYR A 169 2.38 4.53 39.24
C TYR A 169 2.89 5.89 38.75
N GLY A 170 4.20 6.03 38.60
CA GLY A 170 4.82 7.25 38.08
C GLY A 170 5.20 7.15 36.60
N LEU A 171 5.41 5.93 36.09
CA LEU A 171 5.70 5.61 34.69
C LEU A 171 5.04 4.29 34.35
N LEU A 172 4.32 4.27 33.22
CA LEU A 172 3.72 3.07 32.63
C LEU A 172 4.24 2.93 31.21
N ALA A 173 4.59 1.71 30.80
CA ALA A 173 5.05 1.34 29.43
C ALA A 173 4.18 0.24 28.86
#